data_bbb17b7de9bd6a2f5f4bc0689d1b5d35
#
_entry.id   bbb17b7de9bd6a2f5f4bc0689d1b5d35
#
_cell.length_a   1.000
_cell.length_b   1.000
_cell.length_c   1.000
_cell.angle_alpha   90.00
_cell.angle_beta   90.00
_cell.angle_gamma   90.00
#
_symmetry.space_group_name_H-M   'P 1'
#
loop_
_entity.id
_entity.type
_entity.pdbx_description
1 polymer ?
#
loop_
_entity_poly.entity_id
_entity_poly.type
_entity_poly.pdbx_seq_one_letter_code
_entity_poly.pdbx_strand_id
1 'polypeptide(L)' 'MWVVYLIDASGFDWGHKYFNHEENAQKHFEMLEKMKMYSLPCIRKILTEDSPIRAGALED' A
#
# COMPACT_ATOMS: atom_id res chain seq x y z
N MET A 1 -6.44 9.79 -6.00
CA MET A 1 -5.37 9.40 -5.08
C MET A 1 -5.32 7.88 -4.98
N TRP A 2 -4.14 7.34 -4.83
CA TRP A 2 -3.93 5.90 -4.76
C TRP A 2 -3.35 5.53 -3.41
N VAL A 3 -3.70 4.35 -2.91
CA VAL A 3 -3.19 3.86 -1.64
C VAL A 3 -2.64 2.45 -1.80
N VAL A 4 -1.50 2.21 -1.16
CA VAL A 4 -0.91 0.88 -1.04
C VAL A 4 -0.88 0.54 0.44
N TYR A 5 -1.43 -0.60 0.81
CA TYR A 5 -1.43 -0.99 2.22
C TYR A 5 -1.29 -2.49 2.38
N LEU A 6 -0.95 -2.87 3.60
CA LEU A 6 -0.73 -4.25 3.99
C LEU A 6 -1.70 -4.61 5.11
N ILE A 7 -2.31 -5.78 4.98
CA ILE A 7 -3.24 -6.27 6.00
C ILE A 7 -3.00 -7.76 6.19
N ASP A 8 -3.02 -8.21 7.44
CA ASP A 8 -2.81 -9.63 7.73
C ASP A 8 -4.15 -10.36 7.96
N ALA A 9 -4.06 -11.66 8.20
CA ALA A 9 -5.24 -12.49 8.34
C ALA A 9 -6.10 -12.13 9.56
N SER A 10 -5.51 -11.48 10.56
CA SER A 10 -6.24 -11.05 11.74
C SER A 10 -6.90 -9.67 11.56
N GLY A 11 -6.66 -9.03 10.41
CA GLY A 11 -7.18 -7.70 10.15
C GLY A 11 -6.27 -6.57 10.61
N PHE A 12 -5.08 -6.89 11.08
CA PHE A 12 -4.13 -5.88 11.54
C PHE A 12 -3.57 -5.11 10.35
N ASP A 13 -3.58 -3.78 10.44
CA ASP A 13 -3.11 -2.87 9.41
C ASP A 13 -1.61 -2.59 9.62
N TRP A 14 -0.79 -3.01 8.66
CA TRP A 14 0.65 -2.85 8.72
C TRP A 14 1.13 -1.50 8.19
N GLY A 15 0.22 -0.68 7.69
CA GLY A 15 0.55 0.66 7.24
C GLY A 15 -0.02 0.99 5.88
N HIS A 16 -0.29 2.29 5.69
CA HIS A 16 -0.82 2.83 4.45
C HIS A 16 0.16 3.84 3.89
N LYS A 17 0.34 3.80 2.57
CA LYS A 17 1.11 4.82 1.83
C LYS A 17 0.22 5.38 0.74
N TYR A 18 0.11 6.70 0.70
CA TYR A 18 -0.77 7.39 -0.23
C TYR A 18 0.02 8.05 -1.34
N PHE A 19 -0.44 7.93 -2.57
CA PHE A 19 0.25 8.45 -3.75
C PHE A 19 -0.73 9.23 -4.61
N ASN A 20 -0.25 10.32 -5.19
CA ASN A 20 -1.04 11.11 -6.11
C ASN A 20 -1.08 10.46 -7.51
N HIS A 21 -0.04 9.72 -7.87
CA HIS A 21 0.08 9.10 -9.18
C HIS A 21 0.04 7.58 -9.07
N GLU A 22 -0.76 6.96 -9.94
CA GLU A 22 -0.88 5.50 -9.95
C GLU A 22 0.46 4.81 -10.17
N GLU A 23 1.27 5.34 -11.10
CA GLU A 23 2.55 4.71 -11.42
C GLU A 23 3.48 4.65 -10.22
N ASN A 24 3.46 5.67 -9.38
CA ASN A 24 4.28 5.68 -8.17
C ASN A 24 3.77 4.69 -7.14
N ALA A 25 2.46 4.59 -7.01
CA ALA A 25 1.84 3.58 -6.14
C ALA A 25 2.18 2.17 -6.62
N GLN A 26 2.16 1.96 -7.94
CA GLN A 26 2.49 0.66 -8.52
C GLN A 26 3.94 0.29 -8.24
N LYS A 27 4.85 1.24 -8.35
CA LYS A 27 6.26 0.98 -8.06
C LYS A 27 6.46 0.57 -6.60
N HIS A 28 5.77 1.25 -5.69
CA HIS A 28 5.85 0.93 -4.27
C HIS A 28 5.27 -0.46 -4.00
N PHE A 29 4.15 -0.77 -4.62
CA PHE A 29 3.52 -2.08 -4.50
C PHE A 29 4.47 -3.19 -4.95
N GLU A 30 5.12 -3.00 -6.10
CA GLU A 30 6.07 -3.99 -6.63
C GLU A 30 7.28 -4.14 -5.71
N MET A 31 7.74 -3.05 -5.12
CA MET A 31 8.84 -3.10 -4.17
C MET A 31 8.47 -3.95 -2.95
N LEU A 32 7.26 -3.77 -2.43
CA LEU A 32 6.80 -4.56 -1.29
C LEU A 32 6.72 -6.04 -1.62
N GLU A 33 6.34 -6.37 -2.85
CA GLU A 33 6.26 -7.77 -3.26
C GLU A 33 7.62 -8.45 -3.28
N LYS A 34 8.69 -7.67 -3.49
CA LYS A 34 10.05 -8.20 -3.52
C LYS A 34 10.66 -8.34 -2.13
N MET A 35 10.08 -7.71 -1.13
CA MET A 35 10.60 -7.76 0.24
C MET A 35 10.13 -9.03 0.93
N LYS A 36 11.09 -9.84 1.39
CA LYS A 36 10.79 -11.15 1.98
C LYS A 36 9.88 -11.06 3.20
N MET A 37 10.04 -10.01 4.01
CA MET A 37 9.24 -9.86 5.22
C MET A 37 7.74 -9.71 4.93
N TYR A 38 7.39 -9.27 3.71
CA TYR A 38 6.01 -9.09 3.31
C TYR A 38 5.52 -10.20 2.38
N SER A 39 6.30 -11.27 2.21
CA SER A 39 5.91 -12.38 1.37
C SER A 39 5.27 -13.53 2.14
N LEU A 40 5.02 -13.32 3.42
CA LEU A 40 4.32 -14.30 4.25
C LEU A 40 2.90 -14.49 3.75
N PRO A 41 2.40 -15.73 3.69
CA PRO A 41 1.07 -15.99 3.11
C PRO A 41 -0.07 -15.33 3.88
N CYS A 42 0.15 -14.94 5.14
CA CYS A 42 -0.88 -14.28 5.94
C CYS A 42 -0.95 -12.77 5.68
N ILE A 43 -0.02 -12.20 4.95
CA ILE A 43 0.00 -10.76 4.68
C ILE A 43 -0.44 -10.51 3.23
N ARG A 44 -1.44 -9.66 3.07
CA ARG A 44 -1.97 -9.29 1.76
C ARG A 44 -1.55 -7.86 1.44
N LYS A 45 -1.06 -7.65 0.22
CA LYS A 45 -0.70 -6.34 -0.29
C LYS A 45 -1.82 -5.87 -1.20
N ILE A 46 -2.28 -4.66 -0.99
CA ILE A 46 -3.42 -4.12 -1.73
C ILE A 46 -3.07 -2.76 -2.31
N LEU A 47 -3.37 -2.59 -3.60
CA LEU A 47 -3.24 -1.32 -4.30
C LEU A 47 -4.63 -0.95 -4.80
N THR A 48 -5.14 0.20 -4.37
CA THR A 48 -6.48 0.63 -4.77
C THR A 48 -6.58 2.16 -4.80
N GLU A 49 -7.62 2.65 -5.43
CA GLU A 49 -7.93 4.06 -5.45
C GLU A 49 -8.60 4.45 -4.14
N ASP A 50 -8.30 5.65 -3.63
CA ASP A 50 -8.86 6.10 -2.37
C ASP A 50 -9.33 7.56 -2.50
N SER A 51 -10.03 8.02 -1.47
CA SER A 51 -10.59 9.35 -1.43
C SER A 51 -9.50 10.41 -1.25
N PRO A 52 -9.63 11.58 -1.90
CA PRO A 52 -8.64 12.65 -1.78
C PRO A 52 -8.57 13.32 -0.41
N ILE A 53 -9.41 12.95 0.53
CA ILE A 53 -9.41 13.56 1.86
C ILE A 53 -8.14 13.26 2.66
N ARG A 54 -7.30 12.35 2.18
CA ARG A 54 -6.04 11.98 2.83
C ARG A 54 -4.84 12.67 2.22
N ALA A 55 -5.06 13.76 1.50
CA ALA A 55 -4.01 14.42 0.73
C ALA A 55 -2.78 14.81 1.53
N GLY A 56 -2.93 15.09 2.83
CA GLY A 56 -1.80 15.48 3.67
C GLY A 56 -0.78 14.38 3.93
N ALA A 57 -1.10 13.14 3.58
CA ALA A 57 -0.23 11.98 3.81
C ALA A 57 0.40 11.44 2.53
N LEU A 58 0.38 12.21 1.45
CA LEU A 58 0.91 11.75 0.17
C LEU A 58 2.42 11.55 0.19
N GLU A 59 2.86 10.43 -0.41
CA GLU A 59 4.29 10.13 -0.52
C GLU A 59 4.93 10.75 -1.76
N ASP A 60 4.14 11.16 -2.75
CA ASP A 60 4.68 11.78 -3.96
C ASP A 60 4.07 13.14 -4.30
#